data_4cb48b3051269f2e9ae16de490b33b54
#
_entry.id   4cb48b3051269f2e9ae16de490b33b54
#
_cell.length_a   1.000
_cell.length_b   1.000
_cell.length_c   1.000
_cell.angle_alpha   90.00
_cell.angle_beta   90.00
_cell.angle_gamma   90.00
#
_symmetry.space_group_name_H-M   'P 1'
#
loop_
_entity.id
_entity.type
_entity.pdbx_description
1 polymer ?
#
loop_
_entity_poly.entity_id
_entity_poly.type
_entity_poly.pdbx_seq_one_letter_code
_entity_poly.pdbx_strand_id
1 'polypeptide(L)'
;MADKKDLSDKRILIVEENSMLSSSIKNMLKKMGGAEDKLHKAQNVMTFKQLVNQHRFDLIICSYASKKKIVGPKYHYLYQQSRAYSRDCSFVVIANSGDDEHIRGAEELEPDNILGHPFNYNQFKHLIASSLLKRSILTSVHNKLDLGQFDEAIELCNAQSKRKGVEWLDFHKVVVDCYVKQNKFDLALLTLKQLRQQVTHRWPLVKLISLNQELGNELEALELAHEYELLGYPDDPLVSQITARHSLLDCDLDKAVRVMIKLSIRYPHIVHLTLKCVMLCIMLSDYRKASMFLAKIDYDSVLDDEELVFIEELRLFLEALIAIKTRNKMNPATLKTSLKAILAIQENELIDGHKLSKGLYQLLLQVNGENPVCSPKRLELLYNQTKLEHRKFALLAVALHIGCLDLARTWLDELKLLNSSKKDIAMTISCIVLNKAEAILSVKAKAMQQATEKASLGRVIDALAIKAKEAPYF
;
A
#
# COMPACT_ATOMS: atom_id res chain seq x y z
N MET A 1 12.16 -15.84 43.66
CA MET A 1 10.82 -15.21 43.64
C MET A 1 10.79 -14.28 42.45
N ALA A 2 10.17 -14.70 41.33
CA ALA A 2 10.05 -13.85 40.16
C ALA A 2 9.02 -12.76 40.48
N ASP A 3 9.45 -11.49 40.42
CA ASP A 3 8.62 -10.32 40.60
C ASP A 3 7.29 -10.48 39.84
N LYS A 4 6.18 -10.28 40.56
CA LYS A 4 4.89 -10.06 39.92
C LYS A 4 5.05 -8.78 39.07
N LYS A 5 5.36 -8.95 37.79
CA LYS A 5 5.26 -7.84 36.83
C LYS A 5 3.80 -7.47 36.79
N ASP A 6 3.48 -6.39 37.51
CA ASP A 6 2.16 -5.86 37.62
C ASP A 6 1.76 -5.21 36.31
N LEU A 7 0.65 -5.68 35.74
CA LEU A 7 0.07 -5.10 34.51
C LEU A 7 -0.88 -3.93 34.82
N SER A 8 -0.94 -3.47 36.08
CA SER A 8 -1.89 -2.44 36.52
C SER A 8 -1.76 -1.13 35.75
N ASP A 9 -0.53 -0.78 35.34
CA ASP A 9 -0.25 0.44 34.58
C ASP A 9 -0.32 0.27 33.08
N LYS A 10 -0.41 -0.97 32.57
CA LYS A 10 -0.35 -1.29 31.15
C LYS A 10 -1.71 -1.20 30.48
N ARG A 11 -1.79 -0.43 29.39
CA ARG A 11 -2.97 -0.41 28.52
C ARG A 11 -2.86 -1.50 27.48
N ILE A 12 -3.83 -2.42 27.47
CA ILE A 12 -3.79 -3.64 26.68
C ILE A 12 -5.01 -3.71 25.75
N LEU A 13 -4.79 -4.03 24.48
CA LEU A 13 -5.84 -4.25 23.50
C LEU A 13 -5.90 -5.73 23.11
N ILE A 14 -7.07 -6.32 23.24
CA ILE A 14 -7.38 -7.68 22.81
C ILE A 14 -8.17 -7.60 21.50
N VAL A 15 -7.61 -8.12 20.42
CA VAL A 15 -8.22 -8.14 19.09
C VAL A 15 -8.64 -9.56 18.76
N GLU A 16 -9.91 -9.86 19.06
CA GLU A 16 -10.48 -11.21 18.92
C GLU A 16 -11.99 -11.14 18.72
N GLU A 17 -12.47 -11.67 17.61
CA GLU A 17 -13.90 -11.70 17.29
C GLU A 17 -14.67 -12.75 18.13
N ASN A 18 -14.01 -13.83 18.55
CA ASN A 18 -14.63 -14.85 19.40
C ASN A 18 -14.74 -14.31 20.86
N SER A 19 -15.95 -14.07 21.27
CA SER A 19 -16.25 -13.50 22.61
C SER A 19 -15.78 -14.38 23.77
N MET A 20 -15.79 -15.72 23.62
CA MET A 20 -15.33 -16.65 24.65
C MET A 20 -13.81 -16.57 24.82
N LEU A 21 -13.05 -16.63 23.70
CA LEU A 21 -11.60 -16.54 23.72
C LEU A 21 -11.15 -15.14 24.23
N SER A 22 -11.78 -14.09 23.70
CA SER A 22 -11.52 -12.70 24.14
C SER A 22 -11.76 -12.54 25.65
N SER A 23 -12.83 -13.13 26.21
CA SER A 23 -13.12 -13.08 27.64
C SER A 23 -12.14 -13.92 28.46
N SER A 24 -11.73 -15.09 27.95
CA SER A 24 -10.70 -15.92 28.60
C SER A 24 -9.36 -15.17 28.70
N ILE A 25 -8.90 -14.54 27.59
CA ILE A 25 -7.70 -13.71 27.56
C ILE A 25 -7.81 -12.56 28.58
N LYS A 26 -8.95 -11.84 28.60
CA LYS A 26 -9.18 -10.76 29.55
C LYS A 26 -9.07 -11.25 31.00
N ASN A 27 -9.64 -12.40 31.31
CA ASN A 27 -9.56 -12.99 32.65
C ASN A 27 -8.14 -13.41 33.02
N MET A 28 -7.35 -13.92 32.08
CA MET A 28 -5.94 -14.25 32.31
C MET A 28 -5.11 -13.00 32.60
N LEU A 29 -5.34 -11.91 31.86
CA LEU A 29 -4.69 -10.61 32.09
C LEU A 29 -5.04 -10.01 33.46
N LYS A 30 -6.31 -10.10 33.90
CA LYS A 30 -6.72 -9.70 35.26
C LYS A 30 -5.99 -10.50 36.32
N LYS A 31 -5.84 -11.82 36.15
CA LYS A 31 -5.05 -12.67 37.07
C LYS A 31 -3.56 -12.26 37.13
N MET A 32 -3.05 -11.60 36.09
CA MET A 32 -1.69 -11.04 36.04
C MET A 32 -1.61 -9.60 36.59
N GLY A 33 -2.71 -9.05 37.14
CA GLY A 33 -2.76 -7.71 37.73
C GLY A 33 -3.25 -6.61 36.78
N GLY A 34 -3.76 -6.95 35.62
CA GLY A 34 -4.28 -5.98 34.64
C GLY A 34 -5.52 -5.26 35.15
N ALA A 35 -5.48 -3.92 35.13
CA ALA A 35 -6.60 -3.06 35.58
C ALA A 35 -7.75 -3.09 34.56
N GLU A 36 -8.99 -3.19 35.04
CA GLU A 36 -10.20 -3.36 34.20
C GLU A 36 -10.40 -2.24 33.18
N ASP A 37 -10.14 -1.02 33.59
CA ASP A 37 -10.26 0.23 32.82
C ASP A 37 -9.19 0.36 31.71
N LYS A 38 -8.09 -0.39 31.86
CA LYS A 38 -6.98 -0.42 30.86
C LYS A 38 -7.02 -1.63 29.93
N LEU A 39 -7.98 -2.55 30.10
CA LEU A 39 -8.17 -3.72 29.26
C LEU A 39 -9.27 -3.48 28.22
N HIS A 40 -8.87 -3.17 27.01
CA HIS A 40 -9.77 -2.90 25.88
C HIS A 40 -9.98 -4.14 25.02
N LYS A 41 -11.11 -4.20 24.33
CA LYS A 41 -11.44 -5.28 23.38
C LYS A 41 -11.91 -4.71 22.05
N ALA A 42 -11.39 -5.25 20.97
CA ALA A 42 -11.89 -5.00 19.63
C ALA A 42 -12.36 -6.31 19.00
N GLN A 43 -13.65 -6.38 18.66
CA GLN A 43 -14.27 -7.55 18.05
C GLN A 43 -14.49 -7.38 16.54
N ASN A 44 -14.22 -6.19 16.01
CA ASN A 44 -14.32 -5.86 14.60
C ASN A 44 -13.36 -4.70 14.25
N VAL A 45 -13.19 -4.47 12.95
CA VAL A 45 -12.24 -3.47 12.42
C VAL A 45 -12.63 -2.05 12.81
N MET A 46 -13.92 -1.70 12.84
CA MET A 46 -14.37 -0.36 13.22
C MET A 46 -13.96 -0.03 14.66
N THR A 47 -14.28 -0.90 15.61
CA THR A 47 -13.90 -0.73 17.01
C THR A 47 -12.37 -0.69 17.18
N PHE A 48 -11.65 -1.52 16.42
CA PHE A 48 -10.20 -1.52 16.43
C PHE A 48 -9.62 -0.17 15.98
N LYS A 49 -10.06 0.34 14.81
CA LYS A 49 -9.63 1.66 14.29
C LYS A 49 -9.90 2.79 15.28
N GLN A 50 -11.07 2.80 15.91
CA GLN A 50 -11.41 3.80 16.93
C GLN A 50 -10.43 3.75 18.12
N LEU A 51 -10.18 2.56 18.67
CA LEU A 51 -9.32 2.38 19.83
C LEU A 51 -7.86 2.74 19.54
N VAL A 52 -7.29 2.29 18.40
CA VAL A 52 -5.88 2.58 18.05
C VAL A 52 -5.66 4.02 17.59
N ASN A 53 -6.70 4.78 17.30
CA ASN A 53 -6.59 6.21 17.02
C ASN A 53 -6.79 7.09 18.27
N GLN A 54 -7.47 6.57 19.30
CA GLN A 54 -7.74 7.29 20.54
C GLN A 54 -6.72 7.03 21.65
N HIS A 55 -6.13 5.82 21.67
CA HIS A 55 -5.29 5.36 22.77
C HIS A 55 -3.98 4.78 22.28
N ARG A 56 -2.89 5.09 23.00
CA ARG A 56 -1.63 4.35 22.88
C ARG A 56 -1.70 3.09 23.75
N PHE A 57 -1.28 1.97 23.19
CA PHE A 57 -1.26 0.68 23.87
C PHE A 57 0.18 0.25 24.20
N ASP A 58 0.37 -0.44 25.32
CA ASP A 58 1.64 -1.08 25.68
C ASP A 58 1.72 -2.51 25.10
N LEU A 59 0.55 -3.13 24.89
CA LEU A 59 0.45 -4.50 24.38
C LEU A 59 -0.83 -4.65 23.53
N ILE A 60 -0.66 -5.22 22.36
CA ILE A 60 -1.76 -5.68 21.51
C ILE A 60 -1.67 -7.18 21.39
N ILE A 61 -2.74 -7.88 21.69
CA ILE A 61 -2.88 -9.34 21.51
C ILE A 61 -3.89 -9.57 20.41
N CYS A 62 -3.45 -10.09 19.26
CA CYS A 62 -4.26 -10.21 18.08
C CYS A 62 -4.31 -11.66 17.59
N SER A 63 -5.50 -12.18 17.31
CA SER A 63 -5.63 -13.48 16.64
C SER A 63 -5.23 -13.39 15.17
N TYR A 64 -4.42 -14.35 14.71
CA TYR A 64 -4.02 -14.45 13.31
C TYR A 64 -5.20 -14.73 12.40
N ALA A 65 -6.05 -15.66 12.81
CA ALA A 65 -7.26 -16.04 12.07
C ALA A 65 -8.51 -16.03 12.96
N SER A 66 -9.63 -15.64 12.40
CA SER A 66 -10.95 -15.70 13.03
C SER A 66 -11.98 -16.28 12.04
N LYS A 67 -12.84 -17.20 12.50
CA LYS A 67 -13.89 -17.86 11.67
C LYS A 67 -13.39 -18.34 10.30
N LYS A 68 -12.19 -18.95 10.25
CA LYS A 68 -11.51 -19.42 9.03
C LYS A 68 -11.03 -18.30 8.07
N LYS A 69 -11.04 -17.05 8.49
CA LYS A 69 -10.47 -15.93 7.74
C LYS A 69 -9.16 -15.48 8.41
N ILE A 70 -8.15 -15.24 7.62
CA ILE A 70 -6.89 -14.62 8.07
C ILE A 70 -7.16 -13.13 8.27
N VAL A 71 -7.01 -12.65 9.51
CA VAL A 71 -7.32 -11.26 9.91
C VAL A 71 -6.11 -10.53 10.54
N GLY A 72 -5.16 -11.27 11.08
CA GLY A 72 -3.98 -10.72 11.76
C GLY A 72 -3.19 -9.73 10.93
N PRO A 73 -2.86 -10.02 9.65
CA PRO A 73 -2.16 -9.08 8.79
C PRO A 73 -2.88 -7.73 8.62
N LYS A 74 -4.21 -7.75 8.48
CA LYS A 74 -5.02 -6.54 8.38
C LYS A 74 -4.93 -5.68 9.66
N TYR A 75 -5.11 -6.28 10.83
CA TYR A 75 -5.03 -5.55 12.10
C TYR A 75 -3.62 -5.02 12.37
N HIS A 76 -2.58 -5.80 12.03
CA HIS A 76 -1.20 -5.34 12.16
C HIS A 76 -0.91 -4.14 11.25
N TYR A 77 -1.31 -4.21 9.98
CA TYR A 77 -1.20 -3.10 9.04
C TYR A 77 -1.93 -1.84 9.51
N LEU A 78 -3.20 -1.97 9.92
CA LEU A 78 -4.00 -0.85 10.43
C LEU A 78 -3.40 -0.22 11.68
N TYR A 79 -2.78 -1.04 12.56
CA TYR A 79 -2.07 -0.50 13.72
C TYR A 79 -0.85 0.31 13.30
N GLN A 80 -0.04 -0.19 12.38
CA GLN A 80 1.15 0.52 11.88
C GLN A 80 0.80 1.86 11.22
N GLN A 81 -0.38 1.97 10.60
CA GLN A 81 -0.87 3.20 9.97
C GLN A 81 -1.64 4.12 10.95
N SER A 82 -1.89 3.69 12.19
CA SER A 82 -2.68 4.45 13.14
C SER A 82 -1.92 5.66 13.72
N ARG A 83 -2.66 6.70 14.12
CA ARG A 83 -2.09 7.91 14.74
C ARG A 83 -1.40 7.63 16.09
N ALA A 84 -1.85 6.60 16.80
CA ALA A 84 -1.30 6.22 18.09
C ALA A 84 -0.28 5.06 18.00
N TYR A 85 0.20 4.77 16.77
CA TYR A 85 1.28 3.80 16.59
C TYR A 85 2.48 4.14 17.49
N SER A 86 3.00 3.13 18.17
CA SER A 86 4.18 3.25 19.02
C SER A 86 5.11 2.06 18.76
N ARG A 87 6.38 2.34 18.54
CA ARG A 87 7.45 1.32 18.47
C ARG A 87 7.62 0.54 19.78
N ASP A 88 7.17 1.13 20.90
CA ASP A 88 7.28 0.54 22.24
C ASP A 88 6.10 -0.38 22.57
N CYS A 89 5.06 -0.41 21.74
CA CYS A 89 3.95 -1.34 21.93
C CYS A 89 4.38 -2.76 21.54
N SER A 90 4.16 -3.70 22.44
CA SER A 90 4.36 -5.11 22.11
C SER A 90 3.20 -5.65 21.29
N PHE A 91 3.48 -6.36 20.20
CA PHE A 91 2.48 -7.00 19.36
C PHE A 91 2.63 -8.52 19.42
N VAL A 92 1.64 -9.18 20.01
CA VAL A 92 1.59 -10.63 20.17
C VAL A 92 0.50 -11.21 19.29
N VAL A 93 0.83 -12.26 18.54
CA VAL A 93 -0.12 -12.95 17.67
C VAL A 93 -0.51 -14.28 18.25
N ILE A 94 -1.81 -14.60 18.24
CA ILE A 94 -2.34 -15.91 18.58
C ILE A 94 -2.59 -16.67 17.28
N ALA A 95 -1.90 -17.80 17.07
CA ALA A 95 -2.04 -18.63 15.89
C ALA A 95 -2.44 -20.05 16.25
N ASN A 96 -3.10 -20.78 15.34
CA ASN A 96 -3.45 -22.19 15.57
C ASN A 96 -2.18 -23.04 15.50
N SER A 97 -1.81 -23.70 16.60
CA SER A 97 -0.62 -24.54 16.68
C SER A 97 -0.71 -25.85 15.86
N GLY A 98 -1.90 -26.23 15.43
CA GLY A 98 -2.11 -27.40 14.55
C GLY A 98 -2.09 -27.04 13.05
N ASP A 99 -1.76 -25.80 12.70
CA ASP A 99 -1.78 -25.28 11.32
C ASP A 99 -0.46 -24.56 11.02
N ASP A 100 0.46 -25.27 10.34
CA ASP A 100 1.76 -24.74 9.98
C ASP A 100 1.70 -23.51 9.07
N GLU A 101 0.65 -23.38 8.27
CA GLU A 101 0.46 -22.22 7.40
C GLU A 101 0.09 -20.98 8.22
N HIS A 102 -0.75 -21.14 9.25
CA HIS A 102 -1.07 -20.07 10.18
C HIS A 102 0.14 -19.63 11.01
N ILE A 103 0.98 -20.58 11.44
CA ILE A 103 2.20 -20.23 12.19
C ILE A 103 3.18 -19.47 11.30
N ARG A 104 3.46 -19.97 10.09
CA ARG A 104 4.35 -19.29 9.14
C ARG A 104 3.83 -17.90 8.75
N GLY A 105 2.53 -17.79 8.49
CA GLY A 105 1.93 -16.48 8.18
C GLY A 105 1.94 -15.52 9.37
N ALA A 106 1.86 -16.01 10.60
CA ALA A 106 2.03 -15.19 11.80
C ALA A 106 3.49 -14.75 11.98
N GLU A 107 4.47 -15.59 11.66
CA GLU A 107 5.89 -15.24 11.65
C GLU A 107 6.23 -14.15 10.62
N GLU A 108 5.53 -14.13 9.48
CA GLU A 108 5.70 -13.09 8.46
C GLU A 108 5.33 -11.68 8.96
N LEU A 109 4.50 -11.56 9.99
CA LEU A 109 4.16 -10.28 10.62
C LEU A 109 5.27 -9.75 11.54
N GLU A 110 6.29 -10.57 11.82
CA GLU A 110 7.38 -10.26 12.75
C GLU A 110 6.87 -9.76 14.12
N PRO A 111 5.92 -10.46 14.78
CA PRO A 111 5.42 -10.05 16.08
C PRO A 111 6.49 -10.25 17.15
N ASP A 112 6.31 -9.64 18.32
CA ASP A 112 7.22 -9.87 19.45
C ASP A 112 7.21 -11.31 19.91
N ASN A 113 6.07 -11.97 19.84
CA ASN A 113 5.90 -13.39 20.12
C ASN A 113 4.65 -13.94 19.43
N ILE A 114 4.65 -15.27 19.24
CA ILE A 114 3.51 -16.02 18.74
C ILE A 114 3.04 -17.00 19.82
N LEU A 115 1.77 -16.94 20.16
CA LEU A 115 1.12 -17.84 21.10
C LEU A 115 0.32 -18.90 20.34
N GLY A 116 0.77 -20.15 20.39
CA GLY A 116 0.05 -21.27 19.78
C GLY A 116 -1.25 -21.59 20.53
N HIS A 117 -2.38 -21.57 19.83
CA HIS A 117 -3.68 -21.98 20.37
C HIS A 117 -3.93 -23.47 20.05
N PRO A 118 -4.38 -24.33 21.02
CA PRO A 118 -4.79 -23.99 22.39
C PRO A 118 -3.59 -23.77 23.35
N PHE A 119 -3.78 -22.90 24.34
CA PHE A 119 -2.77 -22.58 25.34
C PHE A 119 -3.37 -22.57 26.76
N ASN A 120 -2.51 -22.77 27.76
CA ASN A 120 -2.88 -22.65 29.16
C ASN A 120 -2.40 -21.32 29.78
N TYR A 121 -2.83 -21.04 31.02
CA TYR A 121 -2.49 -19.80 31.72
C TYR A 121 -0.97 -19.60 31.90
N ASN A 122 -0.23 -20.67 32.19
CA ASN A 122 1.22 -20.55 32.42
C ASN A 122 1.98 -20.21 31.15
N GLN A 123 1.62 -20.84 30.02
CA GLN A 123 2.17 -20.50 28.70
C GLN A 123 1.88 -19.05 28.33
N PHE A 124 0.61 -18.63 28.50
CA PHE A 124 0.17 -17.25 28.26
C PHE A 124 0.97 -16.26 29.13
N LYS A 125 1.04 -16.50 30.46
CA LYS A 125 1.76 -15.64 31.41
C LYS A 125 3.24 -15.48 31.04
N HIS A 126 3.91 -16.59 30.76
CA HIS A 126 5.33 -16.58 30.40
C HIS A 126 5.58 -15.78 29.13
N LEU A 127 4.76 -16.01 28.10
CA LEU A 127 4.91 -15.35 26.81
C LEU A 127 4.65 -13.83 26.90
N ILE A 128 3.57 -13.40 27.56
CA ILE A 128 3.29 -11.96 27.77
C ILE A 128 4.42 -11.30 28.57
N ALA A 129 4.92 -11.95 29.63
CA ALA A 129 6.02 -11.39 30.42
C ALA A 129 7.32 -11.26 29.59
N SER A 130 7.64 -12.24 28.74
CA SER A 130 8.81 -12.17 27.86
C SER A 130 8.67 -11.07 26.80
N SER A 131 7.49 -10.90 26.20
CA SER A 131 7.22 -9.86 25.21
C SER A 131 7.38 -8.46 25.79
N LEU A 132 6.81 -8.21 26.97
CA LEU A 132 6.94 -6.92 27.65
C LEU A 132 8.38 -6.65 28.12
N LEU A 133 9.12 -7.69 28.55
CA LEU A 133 10.54 -7.54 28.90
C LEU A 133 11.36 -7.13 27.66
N LYS A 134 11.18 -7.81 26.54
CA LYS A 134 11.83 -7.49 25.26
C LYS A 134 11.58 -6.01 24.91
N ARG A 135 10.33 -5.57 24.94
CA ARG A 135 9.98 -4.17 24.63
C ARG A 135 10.59 -3.18 25.63
N SER A 136 10.61 -3.48 26.91
CA SER A 136 11.21 -2.57 27.91
C SER A 136 12.71 -2.35 27.66
N ILE A 137 13.43 -3.36 27.17
CA ILE A 137 14.84 -3.23 26.79
C ILE A 137 14.96 -2.41 25.52
N LEU A 138 14.16 -2.69 24.48
CA LEU A 138 14.16 -1.94 23.24
C LEU A 138 13.76 -0.47 23.42
N THR A 139 12.83 -0.17 24.32
CA THR A 139 12.44 1.21 24.65
C THR A 139 13.62 2.04 25.12
N SER A 140 14.53 1.47 25.92
CA SER A 140 15.73 2.20 26.37
C SER A 140 16.65 2.57 25.19
N VAL A 141 16.74 1.69 24.20
CA VAL A 141 17.50 1.93 22.97
C VAL A 141 16.78 2.95 22.07
N HIS A 142 15.46 2.82 21.92
CA HIS A 142 14.66 3.77 21.12
C HIS A 142 14.73 5.19 21.69
N ASN A 143 14.73 5.36 23.00
CA ASN A 143 14.90 6.66 23.64
C ASN A 143 16.25 7.31 23.25
N LYS A 144 17.33 6.54 23.18
CA LYS A 144 18.61 7.03 22.69
C LYS A 144 18.56 7.45 21.22
N LEU A 145 17.87 6.65 20.38
CA LEU A 145 17.67 6.98 18.96
C LEU A 145 16.90 8.29 18.77
N ASP A 146 15.85 8.51 19.58
CA ASP A 146 15.01 9.70 19.49
C ASP A 146 15.76 10.98 19.95
N LEU A 147 16.75 10.81 20.84
CA LEU A 147 17.68 11.87 21.23
C LEU A 147 18.85 12.06 20.24
N GLY A 148 18.91 11.28 19.16
CA GLY A 148 20.02 11.34 18.19
C GLY A 148 21.34 10.74 18.71
N GLN A 149 21.32 10.03 19.84
CA GLN A 149 22.48 9.41 20.48
C GLN A 149 22.75 8.03 19.87
N PHE A 150 23.05 7.99 18.57
CA PHE A 150 23.17 6.74 17.81
C PHE A 150 24.30 5.83 18.30
N ASP A 151 25.45 6.37 18.68
CA ASP A 151 26.59 5.57 19.12
C ASP A 151 26.30 4.89 20.46
N GLU A 152 25.65 5.60 21.42
CA GLU A 152 25.19 5.02 22.68
C GLU A 152 24.12 3.93 22.47
N ALA A 153 23.21 4.14 21.49
CA ALA A 153 22.23 3.13 21.13
C ALA A 153 22.89 1.85 20.58
N ILE A 154 23.93 2.00 19.74
CA ILE A 154 24.71 0.88 19.19
C ILE A 154 25.43 0.12 20.33
N GLU A 155 26.05 0.84 21.27
CA GLU A 155 26.73 0.22 22.43
C GLU A 155 25.75 -0.59 23.28
N LEU A 156 24.56 -0.02 23.58
CA LEU A 156 23.50 -0.72 24.31
C LEU A 156 23.04 -1.99 23.57
N CYS A 157 22.83 -1.91 22.25
CA CYS A 157 22.45 -3.06 21.42
C CYS A 157 23.53 -4.15 21.48
N ASN A 158 24.81 -3.79 21.32
CA ASN A 158 25.93 -4.73 21.35
C ASN A 158 26.12 -5.37 22.72
N ALA A 159 25.83 -4.66 23.80
CA ALA A 159 25.87 -5.19 25.16
C ALA A 159 24.74 -6.19 25.42
N GLN A 160 23.55 -5.93 24.88
CA GLN A 160 22.39 -6.84 25.03
C GLN A 160 22.48 -8.06 24.13
N SER A 161 22.98 -7.93 22.90
CA SER A 161 23.15 -9.06 21.96
C SER A 161 24.08 -10.15 22.47
N LYS A 162 24.98 -9.84 23.42
CA LYS A 162 25.88 -10.81 24.07
C LYS A 162 25.19 -11.65 25.15
N ARG A 163 23.98 -11.28 25.58
CA ARG A 163 23.24 -12.02 26.61
C ARG A 163 22.48 -13.20 25.99
N LYS A 164 22.74 -14.41 26.47
CA LYS A 164 22.02 -15.60 26.04
C LYS A 164 20.52 -15.49 26.36
N GLY A 165 19.66 -15.73 25.38
CA GLY A 165 18.19 -15.79 25.53
C GLY A 165 17.41 -14.54 25.19
N VAL A 166 18.06 -13.47 24.74
CA VAL A 166 17.39 -12.30 24.15
C VAL A 166 17.52 -12.40 22.62
N GLU A 167 16.45 -12.11 21.91
CA GLU A 167 16.43 -12.16 20.44
C GLU A 167 17.39 -11.11 19.87
N TRP A 168 18.60 -11.54 19.59
CA TRP A 168 19.69 -10.66 19.16
C TRP A 168 19.46 -10.04 17.79
N LEU A 169 18.60 -10.61 16.96
CA LEU A 169 18.26 -10.05 15.64
C LEU A 169 17.62 -8.65 15.75
N ASP A 170 16.75 -8.43 16.73
CA ASP A 170 16.11 -7.12 16.92
C ASP A 170 17.12 -6.02 17.28
N PHE A 171 18.14 -6.37 18.06
CA PHE A 171 19.21 -5.41 18.35
C PHE A 171 20.04 -5.09 17.11
N HIS A 172 20.32 -6.07 16.27
CA HIS A 172 21.01 -5.83 15.01
C HIS A 172 20.16 -5.02 14.03
N LYS A 173 18.84 -5.21 14.01
CA LYS A 173 17.92 -4.33 13.26
C LYS A 173 18.14 -2.86 13.67
N VAL A 174 18.18 -2.58 14.96
CA VAL A 174 18.42 -1.23 15.47
C VAL A 174 19.81 -0.71 15.11
N VAL A 175 20.86 -1.53 15.20
CA VAL A 175 22.23 -1.13 14.82
C VAL A 175 22.29 -0.74 13.35
N VAL A 176 21.68 -1.52 12.46
CA VAL A 176 21.60 -1.18 11.02
C VAL A 176 20.87 0.13 10.80
N ASP A 177 19.73 0.34 11.48
CA ASP A 177 18.96 1.58 11.38
C ASP A 177 19.75 2.81 11.91
N CYS A 178 20.56 2.63 12.96
CA CYS A 178 21.49 3.67 13.43
C CYS A 178 22.49 4.04 12.34
N TYR A 179 23.13 3.05 11.70
CA TYR A 179 24.10 3.33 10.63
C TYR A 179 23.42 4.03 9.45
N VAL A 180 22.22 3.60 9.04
CA VAL A 180 21.48 4.25 7.95
C VAL A 180 21.14 5.71 8.32
N LYS A 181 20.67 5.99 9.53
CA LYS A 181 20.38 7.35 10.01
C LYS A 181 21.62 8.25 10.11
N GLN A 182 22.79 7.66 10.36
CA GLN A 182 24.08 8.37 10.36
C GLN A 182 24.68 8.50 8.95
N ASN A 183 23.99 8.04 7.89
CA ASN A 183 24.52 7.93 6.52
C ASN A 183 25.79 7.07 6.40
N LYS A 184 26.04 6.17 7.36
CA LYS A 184 27.15 5.20 7.35
C LYS A 184 26.72 3.94 6.60
N PHE A 185 26.35 4.09 5.33
CA PHE A 185 25.77 3.03 4.50
C PHE A 185 26.68 1.81 4.34
N ASP A 186 28.00 2.03 4.21
CA ASP A 186 28.96 0.94 4.09
C ASP A 186 28.97 0.02 5.32
N LEU A 187 28.86 0.61 6.54
CA LEU A 187 28.76 -0.16 7.78
C LEU A 187 27.42 -0.90 7.88
N ALA A 188 26.34 -0.28 7.44
CA ALA A 188 25.03 -0.93 7.39
C ALA A 188 25.05 -2.15 6.44
N LEU A 189 25.58 -1.99 5.21
CA LEU A 189 25.70 -3.07 4.24
C LEU A 189 26.62 -4.19 4.74
N LEU A 190 27.77 -3.85 5.34
CA LEU A 190 28.70 -4.85 5.92
C LEU A 190 28.03 -5.64 7.03
N THR A 191 27.34 -4.95 7.96
CA THR A 191 26.61 -5.60 9.06
C THR A 191 25.55 -6.55 8.53
N LEU A 192 24.76 -6.14 7.53
CA LEU A 192 23.74 -6.97 6.92
C LEU A 192 24.32 -8.21 6.20
N LYS A 193 25.45 -8.05 5.48
CA LYS A 193 26.16 -9.17 4.83
C LYS A 193 26.67 -10.20 5.87
N GLN A 194 27.20 -9.73 7.00
CA GLN A 194 27.62 -10.60 8.10
C GLN A 194 26.44 -11.33 8.76
N LEU A 195 25.36 -10.59 9.05
CA LEU A 195 24.15 -11.17 9.63
C LEU A 195 23.55 -12.26 8.77
N ARG A 196 23.53 -12.06 7.46
CA ARG A 196 23.01 -13.04 6.50
C ARG A 196 23.76 -14.37 6.55
N GLN A 197 25.06 -14.38 6.86
CA GLN A 197 25.85 -15.60 7.02
C GLN A 197 25.57 -16.35 8.34
N GLN A 198 25.04 -15.63 9.34
CA GLN A 198 24.86 -16.13 10.70
C GLN A 198 23.41 -16.55 10.99
N VAL A 199 22.42 -16.04 10.23
CA VAL A 199 21.01 -16.33 10.44
C VAL A 199 20.32 -16.75 9.15
N THR A 200 19.39 -17.67 9.30
CA THR A 200 18.51 -18.14 8.20
C THR A 200 17.26 -17.24 8.03
N HIS A 201 17.18 -16.12 8.77
CA HIS A 201 16.04 -15.21 8.72
C HIS A 201 16.07 -14.35 7.44
N ARG A 202 14.91 -14.11 6.83
CA ARG A 202 14.78 -13.35 5.59
C ARG A 202 15.14 -11.85 5.70
N TRP A 203 14.99 -11.27 6.91
CA TRP A 203 15.11 -9.81 7.12
C TRP A 203 16.44 -9.21 6.63
N PRO A 204 17.65 -9.81 6.90
CA PRO A 204 18.89 -9.21 6.41
C PRO A 204 18.93 -9.07 4.89
N LEU A 205 18.38 -10.05 4.17
CA LEU A 205 18.33 -10.03 2.71
C LEU A 205 17.34 -8.97 2.20
N VAL A 206 16.13 -8.90 2.78
CA VAL A 206 15.13 -7.86 2.44
C VAL A 206 15.69 -6.46 2.70
N LYS A 207 16.39 -6.25 3.83
CA LYS A 207 16.99 -4.95 4.17
C LYS A 207 18.17 -4.61 3.26
N LEU A 208 18.99 -5.59 2.82
CA LEU A 208 20.04 -5.40 1.80
C LEU A 208 19.43 -4.95 0.48
N ILE A 209 18.37 -5.58 0.03
CA ILE A 209 17.64 -5.21 -1.19
C ILE A 209 17.11 -3.78 -1.09
N SER A 210 16.44 -3.44 0.02
CA SER A 210 15.92 -2.09 0.26
C SER A 210 17.03 -1.04 0.24
N LEU A 211 18.11 -1.28 0.97
CA LEU A 211 19.20 -0.32 1.09
C LEU A 211 19.95 -0.11 -0.24
N ASN A 212 20.18 -1.17 -1.01
CA ASN A 212 20.77 -1.04 -2.34
C ASN A 212 19.86 -0.25 -3.29
N GLN A 213 18.53 -0.45 -3.21
CA GLN A 213 17.58 0.34 -3.99
C GLN A 213 17.62 1.83 -3.61
N GLU A 214 17.68 2.16 -2.30
CA GLU A 214 17.77 3.53 -1.80
C GLU A 214 19.07 4.22 -2.27
N LEU A 215 20.18 3.46 -2.31
CA LEU A 215 21.48 3.93 -2.79
C LEU A 215 21.60 4.03 -4.31
N GLY A 216 20.60 3.55 -5.06
CA GLY A 216 20.61 3.53 -6.52
C GLY A 216 21.42 2.38 -7.14
N ASN A 217 21.81 1.38 -6.35
CA ASN A 217 22.50 0.17 -6.80
C ASN A 217 21.47 -0.84 -7.35
N GLU A 218 20.79 -0.47 -8.45
CA GLU A 218 19.63 -1.20 -8.96
C GLU A 218 19.95 -2.63 -9.37
N LEU A 219 21.11 -2.86 -9.99
CA LEU A 219 21.52 -4.21 -10.41
C LEU A 219 21.75 -5.13 -9.22
N GLU A 220 22.48 -4.67 -8.19
CA GLU A 220 22.72 -5.46 -6.97
C GLU A 220 21.41 -5.75 -6.23
N ALA A 221 20.50 -4.77 -6.17
CA ALA A 221 19.17 -4.98 -5.59
C ALA A 221 18.37 -6.04 -6.34
N LEU A 222 18.46 -6.09 -7.67
CA LEU A 222 17.80 -7.10 -8.49
C LEU A 222 18.41 -8.50 -8.30
N GLU A 223 19.74 -8.61 -8.29
CA GLU A 223 20.44 -9.88 -8.06
C GLU A 223 20.06 -10.46 -6.70
N LEU A 224 20.04 -9.64 -5.65
CA LEU A 224 19.59 -10.03 -4.32
C LEU A 224 18.11 -10.42 -4.28
N ALA A 225 17.25 -9.75 -5.06
CA ALA A 225 15.84 -10.11 -5.18
C ALA A 225 15.66 -11.48 -5.85
N HIS A 226 16.42 -11.78 -6.91
CA HIS A 226 16.44 -13.11 -7.52
C HIS A 226 16.92 -14.19 -6.55
N GLU A 227 17.95 -13.90 -5.76
CA GLU A 227 18.43 -14.81 -4.75
C GLU A 227 17.36 -15.06 -3.67
N TYR A 228 16.62 -14.02 -3.27
CA TYR A 228 15.49 -14.15 -2.34
C TYR A 228 14.43 -15.14 -2.86
N GLU A 229 14.09 -15.05 -4.13
CA GLU A 229 13.15 -15.97 -4.79
C GLU A 229 13.70 -17.41 -4.87
N LEU A 230 14.98 -17.56 -5.21
CA LEU A 230 15.65 -18.88 -5.29
C LEU A 230 15.74 -19.59 -3.93
N LEU A 231 15.89 -18.85 -2.84
CA LEU A 231 15.88 -19.39 -1.48
C LEU A 231 14.49 -19.85 -1.03
N GLY A 232 13.45 -19.62 -1.83
CA GLY A 232 12.08 -20.04 -1.56
C GLY A 232 11.43 -19.30 -0.39
N TYR A 233 11.90 -18.10 -0.08
CA TYR A 233 11.24 -17.25 0.91
C TYR A 233 9.83 -16.84 0.43
N PRO A 234 8.89 -16.59 1.37
CA PRO A 234 7.55 -16.14 1.01
C PRO A 234 7.60 -14.81 0.23
N ASP A 235 6.62 -14.58 -0.65
CA ASP A 235 6.53 -13.32 -1.39
C ASP A 235 6.57 -12.12 -0.43
N ASP A 236 7.52 -11.24 -0.62
CA ASP A 236 7.67 -10.01 0.13
C ASP A 236 7.21 -8.82 -0.73
N PRO A 237 6.38 -7.89 -0.19
CA PRO A 237 5.87 -6.78 -0.97
C PRO A 237 6.95 -5.89 -1.59
N LEU A 238 8.06 -5.65 -0.86
CA LEU A 238 9.17 -4.84 -1.35
C LEU A 238 9.92 -5.56 -2.48
N VAL A 239 10.34 -6.81 -2.22
CA VAL A 239 11.10 -7.62 -3.19
C VAL A 239 10.31 -7.78 -4.49
N SER A 240 9.04 -8.14 -4.38
CA SER A 240 8.18 -8.33 -5.55
C SER A 240 7.93 -7.02 -6.31
N GLN A 241 7.85 -5.87 -5.63
CA GLN A 241 7.75 -4.57 -6.30
C GLN A 241 9.03 -4.23 -7.08
N ILE A 242 10.20 -4.60 -6.57
CA ILE A 242 11.48 -4.42 -7.27
C ILE A 242 11.52 -5.30 -8.52
N THR A 243 11.16 -6.58 -8.41
CA THR A 243 11.07 -7.50 -9.55
C THR A 243 10.07 -6.98 -10.61
N ALA A 244 8.90 -6.49 -10.19
CA ALA A 244 7.92 -5.90 -11.09
C ALA A 244 8.46 -4.64 -11.78
N ARG A 245 9.14 -3.76 -11.05
CA ARG A 245 9.75 -2.54 -11.59
C ARG A 245 10.81 -2.86 -12.67
N HIS A 246 11.69 -3.82 -12.42
CA HIS A 246 12.68 -4.23 -13.41
C HIS A 246 12.02 -4.84 -14.65
N SER A 247 11.00 -5.70 -14.45
CA SER A 247 10.23 -6.22 -15.59
C SER A 247 9.59 -5.11 -16.42
N LEU A 248 9.14 -4.00 -15.78
CA LEU A 248 8.64 -2.83 -16.50
C LEU A 248 9.74 -2.11 -17.31
N LEU A 249 10.95 -1.97 -16.73
CA LEU A 249 12.10 -1.35 -17.42
C LEU A 249 12.56 -2.20 -18.62
N ASP A 250 12.49 -3.52 -18.50
CA ASP A 250 12.78 -4.48 -19.57
C ASP A 250 11.65 -4.61 -20.60
N CYS A 251 10.59 -3.79 -20.46
CA CYS A 251 9.39 -3.86 -21.30
C CYS A 251 8.60 -5.17 -21.21
N ASP A 252 8.85 -6.03 -20.20
CA ASP A 252 8.06 -7.23 -19.92
C ASP A 252 6.86 -6.88 -19.03
N LEU A 253 5.87 -6.23 -19.66
CA LEU A 253 4.65 -5.78 -18.98
C LEU A 253 3.84 -6.96 -18.42
N ASP A 254 3.83 -8.09 -19.11
CA ASP A 254 3.09 -9.27 -18.69
C ASP A 254 3.65 -9.88 -17.39
N LYS A 255 4.99 -9.94 -17.26
CA LYS A 255 5.64 -10.39 -16.05
C LYS A 255 5.35 -9.43 -14.87
N ALA A 256 5.50 -8.13 -15.09
CA ALA A 256 5.20 -7.12 -14.08
C ALA A 256 3.75 -7.24 -13.56
N VAL A 257 2.78 -7.37 -14.47
CA VAL A 257 1.36 -7.55 -14.10
C VAL A 257 1.15 -8.86 -13.32
N ARG A 258 1.73 -9.98 -13.75
CA ARG A 258 1.60 -11.25 -13.01
C ARG A 258 2.12 -11.14 -11.57
N VAL A 259 3.29 -10.50 -11.38
CA VAL A 259 3.86 -10.28 -10.05
C VAL A 259 2.95 -9.41 -9.18
N MET A 260 2.47 -8.29 -9.72
CA MET A 260 1.58 -7.37 -8.99
C MET A 260 0.22 -7.99 -8.65
N ILE A 261 -0.33 -8.82 -9.56
CA ILE A 261 -1.55 -9.59 -9.30
C ILE A 261 -1.34 -10.56 -8.13
N LYS A 262 -0.24 -11.31 -8.15
CA LYS A 262 0.08 -12.25 -7.07
C LYS A 262 0.17 -11.54 -5.72
N LEU A 263 0.82 -10.38 -5.68
CA LEU A 263 0.90 -9.54 -4.48
C LEU A 263 -0.47 -9.05 -4.01
N SER A 264 -1.29 -8.51 -4.89
CA SER A 264 -2.61 -7.98 -4.52
C SER A 264 -3.55 -9.06 -3.97
N ILE A 265 -3.40 -10.30 -4.43
CA ILE A 265 -4.15 -11.45 -3.92
C ILE A 265 -3.64 -11.88 -2.54
N ARG A 266 -2.32 -11.88 -2.34
CA ARG A 266 -1.72 -12.28 -1.07
C ARG A 266 -1.91 -11.25 0.04
N TYR A 267 -1.86 -9.96 -0.31
CA TYR A 267 -1.95 -8.83 0.62
C TYR A 267 -3.16 -7.93 0.33
N PRO A 268 -4.40 -8.46 0.38
CA PRO A 268 -5.61 -7.70 0.01
C PRO A 268 -5.88 -6.51 0.94
N HIS A 269 -5.32 -6.54 2.17
CA HIS A 269 -5.41 -5.48 3.16
C HIS A 269 -4.45 -4.30 2.87
N ILE A 270 -3.50 -4.47 1.96
CA ILE A 270 -2.61 -3.38 1.52
C ILE A 270 -3.22 -2.75 0.26
N VAL A 271 -4.14 -1.83 0.47
CA VAL A 271 -4.95 -1.22 -0.60
C VAL A 271 -4.10 -0.64 -1.73
N HIS A 272 -3.00 0.05 -1.41
CA HIS A 272 -2.13 0.65 -2.42
C HIS A 272 -1.47 -0.37 -3.38
N LEU A 273 -1.25 -1.63 -2.97
CA LEU A 273 -0.77 -2.68 -3.89
C LEU A 273 -1.83 -3.03 -4.93
N THR A 274 -3.08 -3.15 -4.50
CA THR A 274 -4.21 -3.39 -5.41
C THR A 274 -4.41 -2.20 -6.36
N LEU A 275 -4.29 -0.96 -5.86
CA LEU A 275 -4.36 0.24 -6.69
C LEU A 275 -3.23 0.29 -7.74
N LYS A 276 -1.99 -0.07 -7.38
CA LYS A 276 -0.89 -0.21 -8.34
C LYS A 276 -1.19 -1.26 -9.42
N CYS A 277 -1.78 -2.40 -9.03
CA CYS A 277 -2.20 -3.43 -9.99
C CYS A 277 -3.29 -2.90 -10.94
N VAL A 278 -4.29 -2.16 -10.41
CA VAL A 278 -5.34 -1.50 -11.20
C VAL A 278 -4.71 -0.53 -12.21
N MET A 279 -3.77 0.30 -11.79
CA MET A 279 -3.08 1.25 -12.67
C MET A 279 -2.31 0.54 -13.79
N LEU A 280 -1.60 -0.55 -13.49
CA LEU A 280 -0.94 -1.37 -14.52
C LEU A 280 -1.93 -1.92 -15.55
N CYS A 281 -3.08 -2.44 -15.10
CA CYS A 281 -4.11 -2.94 -16.00
C CYS A 281 -4.70 -1.81 -16.88
N ILE A 282 -4.88 -0.60 -16.33
CA ILE A 282 -5.31 0.58 -17.11
C ILE A 282 -4.29 0.89 -18.21
N MET A 283 -2.99 0.86 -17.89
CA MET A 283 -1.92 1.11 -18.85
C MET A 283 -1.93 0.12 -20.01
N LEU A 284 -2.21 -1.14 -19.71
CA LEU A 284 -2.35 -2.20 -20.73
C LEU A 284 -3.68 -2.12 -21.48
N SER A 285 -4.51 -1.12 -21.18
CA SER A 285 -5.87 -0.99 -21.72
C SER A 285 -6.77 -2.21 -21.40
N ASP A 286 -6.43 -2.97 -20.35
CA ASP A 286 -7.27 -4.06 -19.83
C ASP A 286 -8.19 -3.55 -18.70
N TYR A 287 -9.12 -2.68 -19.09
CA TYR A 287 -10.02 -2.00 -18.14
C TYR A 287 -10.95 -2.96 -17.40
N ARG A 288 -11.28 -4.13 -18.02
CA ARG A 288 -12.09 -5.14 -17.35
C ARG A 288 -11.34 -5.77 -16.19
N LYS A 289 -10.05 -6.13 -16.38
CA LYS A 289 -9.20 -6.62 -15.30
C LYS A 289 -9.01 -5.57 -14.23
N ALA A 290 -8.74 -4.32 -14.62
CA ALA A 290 -8.64 -3.21 -13.68
C ALA A 290 -9.88 -3.09 -12.79
N SER A 291 -11.09 -3.13 -13.38
CA SER A 291 -12.36 -3.11 -12.63
C SER A 291 -12.53 -4.31 -11.71
N MET A 292 -12.12 -5.52 -12.15
CA MET A 292 -12.16 -6.72 -11.29
C MET A 292 -11.26 -6.61 -10.07
N PHE A 293 -10.06 -6.04 -10.20
CA PHE A 293 -9.15 -5.83 -9.05
C PHE A 293 -9.67 -4.74 -8.14
N LEU A 294 -10.18 -3.65 -8.70
CA LEU A 294 -10.77 -2.58 -7.91
C LEU A 294 -11.96 -3.07 -7.05
N ALA A 295 -12.76 -4.00 -7.60
CA ALA A 295 -13.87 -4.61 -6.86
C ALA A 295 -13.43 -5.53 -5.70
N LYS A 296 -12.16 -5.96 -5.67
CA LYS A 296 -11.59 -6.81 -4.60
C LYS A 296 -10.97 -6.03 -3.45
N ILE A 297 -10.93 -4.71 -3.52
CA ILE A 297 -10.39 -3.88 -2.44
C ILE A 297 -11.16 -4.17 -1.15
N ASP A 298 -10.40 -4.41 -0.09
CA ASP A 298 -10.94 -4.55 1.26
C ASP A 298 -11.21 -3.14 1.84
N TYR A 299 -12.46 -2.69 1.76
CA TYR A 299 -12.86 -1.36 2.24
C TYR A 299 -12.60 -1.13 3.73
N ASP A 300 -12.60 -2.19 4.53
CA ASP A 300 -12.22 -2.08 5.94
C ASP A 300 -10.76 -1.66 6.13
N SER A 301 -9.91 -1.94 5.15
CA SER A 301 -8.48 -1.59 5.17
C SER A 301 -8.18 -0.21 4.59
N VAL A 302 -9.15 0.48 4.02
CA VAL A 302 -9.02 1.88 3.58
C VAL A 302 -8.74 2.77 4.79
N LEU A 303 -7.73 3.62 4.69
CA LEU A 303 -7.21 4.37 5.84
C LEU A 303 -8.03 5.61 6.16
N ASP A 304 -8.44 6.34 5.13
CA ASP A 304 -9.15 7.60 5.25
C ASP A 304 -10.21 7.79 4.15
N ASP A 305 -11.00 8.82 4.29
CA ASP A 305 -12.08 9.14 3.37
C ASP A 305 -11.56 9.64 2.01
N GLU A 306 -10.35 10.23 1.94
CA GLU A 306 -9.73 10.65 0.68
C GLU A 306 -9.39 9.44 -0.19
N GLU A 307 -8.81 8.40 0.39
CA GLU A 307 -8.52 7.14 -0.30
C GLU A 307 -9.81 6.46 -0.76
N LEU A 308 -10.86 6.49 0.07
CA LEU A 308 -12.16 5.93 -0.27
C LEU A 308 -12.81 6.67 -1.46
N VAL A 309 -12.80 8.00 -1.43
CA VAL A 309 -13.29 8.83 -2.55
C VAL A 309 -12.52 8.52 -3.82
N PHE A 310 -11.19 8.40 -3.73
CA PHE A 310 -10.36 8.05 -4.88
C PHE A 310 -10.72 6.68 -5.48
N ILE A 311 -10.94 5.66 -4.66
CA ILE A 311 -11.35 4.33 -5.12
C ILE A 311 -12.68 4.42 -5.90
N GLU A 312 -13.66 5.14 -5.38
CA GLU A 312 -14.95 5.33 -6.04
C GLU A 312 -14.86 6.15 -7.33
N GLU A 313 -14.04 7.20 -7.36
CA GLU A 313 -13.76 7.95 -8.59
C GLU A 313 -13.08 7.09 -9.66
N LEU A 314 -12.11 6.26 -9.25
CA LEU A 314 -11.42 5.35 -10.16
C LEU A 314 -12.37 4.27 -10.71
N ARG A 315 -13.35 3.82 -9.91
CA ARG A 315 -14.40 2.91 -10.37
C ARG A 315 -15.25 3.54 -11.47
N LEU A 316 -15.72 4.76 -11.26
CA LEU A 316 -16.48 5.51 -12.27
C LEU A 316 -15.68 5.73 -13.55
N PHE A 317 -14.40 6.06 -13.40
CA PHE A 317 -13.51 6.27 -14.53
C PHE A 317 -13.31 5.00 -15.35
N LEU A 318 -13.11 3.84 -14.70
CA LEU A 318 -13.00 2.55 -15.37
C LEU A 318 -14.28 2.14 -16.09
N GLU A 319 -15.43 2.35 -15.49
CA GLU A 319 -16.72 2.10 -16.15
C GLU A 319 -16.87 2.94 -17.42
N ALA A 320 -16.48 4.23 -17.37
CA ALA A 320 -16.47 5.09 -18.54
C ALA A 320 -15.53 4.57 -19.64
N LEU A 321 -14.30 4.18 -19.29
CA LEU A 321 -13.32 3.64 -20.25
C LEU A 321 -13.80 2.32 -20.88
N ILE A 322 -14.44 1.45 -20.07
CA ILE A 322 -15.04 0.21 -20.58
C ILE A 322 -16.15 0.51 -21.59
N ALA A 323 -17.06 1.42 -21.24
CA ALA A 323 -18.17 1.81 -22.11
C ALA A 323 -17.66 2.37 -23.44
N ILE A 324 -16.66 3.24 -23.40
CA ILE A 324 -16.02 3.82 -24.58
C ILE A 324 -15.37 2.73 -25.44
N LYS A 325 -14.56 1.84 -24.83
CA LYS A 325 -13.86 0.75 -25.53
C LYS A 325 -14.84 -0.23 -26.17
N THR A 326 -15.95 -0.52 -25.51
CA THR A 326 -16.97 -1.48 -26.00
C THR A 326 -18.02 -0.83 -26.89
N ARG A 327 -17.97 0.48 -27.08
CA ARG A 327 -19.01 1.29 -27.77
C ARG A 327 -20.40 1.13 -27.16
N ASN A 328 -20.47 0.76 -25.90
CA ASN A 328 -21.71 0.64 -25.15
C ASN A 328 -21.98 1.93 -24.36
N LYS A 329 -23.25 2.32 -24.27
CA LYS A 329 -23.63 3.43 -23.37
C LYS A 329 -23.49 2.98 -21.92
N MET A 330 -22.87 3.80 -21.08
CA MET A 330 -22.87 3.57 -19.63
C MET A 330 -24.28 3.59 -19.10
N ASN A 331 -24.55 2.70 -18.13
CA ASN A 331 -25.85 2.71 -17.45
C ASN A 331 -25.96 3.98 -16.58
N PRO A 332 -26.89 4.91 -16.87
CA PRO A 332 -27.05 6.14 -16.11
C PRO A 332 -27.38 5.89 -14.62
N ALA A 333 -28.02 4.75 -14.32
CA ALA A 333 -28.38 4.40 -12.95
C ALA A 333 -27.12 4.06 -12.12
N THR A 334 -26.16 3.30 -12.68
CA THR A 334 -24.90 2.96 -12.03
C THR A 334 -24.08 4.22 -11.75
N LEU A 335 -23.95 5.10 -12.75
CA LEU A 335 -23.28 6.38 -12.58
C LEU A 335 -23.89 7.23 -11.47
N LYS A 336 -25.24 7.31 -11.43
CA LYS A 336 -25.95 8.08 -10.41
C LYS A 336 -25.76 7.48 -9.01
N THR A 337 -25.69 6.16 -8.89
CA THR A 337 -25.48 5.47 -7.61
C THR A 337 -24.08 5.71 -7.07
N SER A 338 -23.05 5.56 -7.91
CA SER A 338 -21.66 5.80 -7.51
C SER A 338 -21.42 7.29 -7.18
N LEU A 339 -22.05 8.21 -7.92
CA LEU A 339 -21.98 9.63 -7.57
C LEU A 339 -22.62 9.93 -6.22
N LYS A 340 -23.78 9.34 -5.92
CA LYS A 340 -24.43 9.49 -4.61
C LYS A 340 -23.53 8.97 -3.49
N ALA A 341 -22.84 7.84 -3.69
CA ALA A 341 -21.89 7.29 -2.73
C ALA A 341 -20.73 8.27 -2.46
N ILE A 342 -20.11 8.82 -3.52
CA ILE A 342 -19.05 9.83 -3.40
C ILE A 342 -19.55 11.07 -2.65
N LEU A 343 -20.73 11.58 -3.00
CA LEU A 343 -21.30 12.76 -2.37
C LEU A 343 -21.63 12.52 -0.88
N ALA A 344 -22.13 11.34 -0.53
CA ALA A 344 -22.43 10.99 0.86
C ALA A 344 -21.18 10.91 1.75
N ILE A 345 -20.05 10.48 1.20
CA ILE A 345 -18.76 10.46 1.92
C ILE A 345 -18.29 11.91 2.17
N GLN A 346 -18.47 12.77 1.21
CA GLN A 346 -17.97 14.16 1.26
C GLN A 346 -18.86 15.11 2.07
N GLU A 347 -20.13 14.78 2.29
CA GLU A 347 -21.03 15.61 3.12
C GLU A 347 -20.58 15.70 4.59
N ASN A 348 -19.75 14.77 5.05
CA ASN A 348 -19.20 14.76 6.42
C ASN A 348 -17.94 15.63 6.62
N GLU A 349 -17.34 16.18 5.54
CA GLU A 349 -16.15 17.01 5.62
C GLU A 349 -16.27 18.25 4.70
N LEU A 350 -15.91 19.40 5.23
CA LEU A 350 -15.85 20.72 4.55
C LEU A 350 -14.71 20.79 3.50
N ILE A 351 -14.63 19.84 2.54
CA ILE A 351 -13.52 19.75 1.60
C ILE A 351 -13.92 20.24 0.20
N ASP A 352 -13.02 20.99 -0.46
CA ASP A 352 -13.08 21.41 -1.86
C ASP A 352 -13.24 20.25 -2.89
N GLY A 353 -13.14 19.01 -2.44
CA GLY A 353 -13.31 17.77 -3.21
C GLY A 353 -14.70 17.65 -3.88
N HIS A 354 -15.77 18.15 -3.26
CA HIS A 354 -17.14 18.09 -3.80
C HIS A 354 -17.30 18.70 -5.20
N LYS A 355 -16.64 19.83 -5.43
CA LYS A 355 -16.71 20.51 -6.75
C LYS A 355 -15.96 19.72 -7.80
N LEU A 356 -14.88 19.04 -7.41
CA LEU A 356 -14.00 18.28 -8.30
C LEU A 356 -14.67 16.98 -8.77
N SER A 357 -15.21 16.19 -7.86
CA SER A 357 -15.91 14.95 -8.19
C SER A 357 -17.18 15.18 -9.01
N LYS A 358 -17.94 16.22 -8.67
CA LYS A 358 -19.11 16.65 -9.46
C LYS A 358 -18.69 17.11 -10.87
N GLY A 359 -17.58 17.82 -10.98
CA GLY A 359 -17.01 18.26 -12.25
C GLY A 359 -16.56 17.11 -13.11
N LEU A 360 -15.82 16.13 -12.54
CA LEU A 360 -15.37 14.92 -13.22
C LEU A 360 -16.55 14.08 -13.70
N TYR A 361 -17.57 13.88 -12.86
CA TYR A 361 -18.79 13.16 -13.24
C TYR A 361 -19.52 13.81 -14.41
N GLN A 362 -19.72 15.14 -14.37
CA GLN A 362 -20.37 15.85 -15.47
C GLN A 362 -19.55 15.76 -16.77
N LEU A 363 -18.22 15.74 -16.65
CA LEU A 363 -17.31 15.53 -17.77
C LEU A 363 -17.49 14.13 -18.37
N LEU A 364 -17.50 13.09 -17.53
CA LEU A 364 -17.69 11.71 -17.98
C LEU A 364 -19.04 11.48 -18.65
N LEU A 365 -20.11 12.10 -18.13
CA LEU A 365 -21.43 12.09 -18.79
C LEU A 365 -21.40 12.75 -20.18
N GLN A 366 -20.67 13.86 -20.33
CA GLN A 366 -20.54 14.55 -21.60
C GLN A 366 -19.73 13.74 -22.63
N VAL A 367 -18.68 13.04 -22.16
CA VAL A 367 -17.84 12.17 -23.02
C VAL A 367 -18.62 10.94 -23.50
N ASN A 368 -19.60 10.45 -22.74
CA ASN A 368 -20.45 9.32 -23.12
C ASN A 368 -21.68 9.70 -23.98
N GLY A 369 -21.91 10.97 -24.25
CA GLY A 369 -22.98 11.43 -25.12
C GLY A 369 -22.73 11.10 -26.61
N GLU A 370 -23.78 11.22 -27.43
CA GLU A 370 -23.68 11.00 -28.90
C GLU A 370 -22.72 11.98 -29.58
N ASN A 371 -22.54 13.16 -28.98
CA ASN A 371 -21.54 14.15 -29.38
C ASN A 371 -20.70 14.54 -28.17
N PRO A 372 -19.50 13.95 -27.99
CA PRO A 372 -18.62 14.27 -26.88
C PRO A 372 -18.08 15.70 -27.04
N VAL A 373 -18.84 16.68 -26.57
CA VAL A 373 -18.39 18.08 -26.52
C VAL A 373 -17.96 18.37 -25.08
N CYS A 374 -16.67 18.31 -24.83
CA CYS A 374 -16.11 18.79 -23.58
C CYS A 374 -15.43 20.15 -23.81
N SER A 375 -15.77 21.13 -22.99
CA SER A 375 -15.07 22.41 -23.02
C SER A 375 -13.64 22.25 -22.51
N PRO A 376 -12.60 22.54 -23.33
CA PRO A 376 -11.20 22.50 -22.89
C PRO A 376 -10.95 23.31 -21.63
N LYS A 377 -11.62 24.49 -21.50
CA LYS A 377 -11.54 25.34 -20.30
C LYS A 377 -12.01 24.65 -19.03
N ARG A 378 -13.00 23.76 -19.13
CA ARG A 378 -13.50 23.01 -17.97
C ARG A 378 -12.55 21.91 -17.54
N LEU A 379 -11.94 21.22 -18.50
CA LEU A 379 -10.87 20.24 -18.25
C LEU A 379 -9.70 20.90 -17.55
N GLU A 380 -9.25 22.03 -18.06
CA GLU A 380 -8.15 22.82 -17.51
C GLU A 380 -8.45 23.28 -16.08
N LEU A 381 -9.67 23.73 -15.80
CA LEU A 381 -10.10 24.13 -14.46
C LEU A 381 -10.02 22.95 -13.49
N LEU A 382 -10.50 21.76 -13.88
CA LEU A 382 -10.45 20.55 -13.05
C LEU A 382 -9.02 20.09 -12.80
N TYR A 383 -8.16 20.15 -13.82
CA TYR A 383 -6.76 19.78 -13.70
C TYR A 383 -6.01 20.71 -12.73
N ASN A 384 -6.21 22.00 -12.82
CA ASN A 384 -5.57 23.00 -11.98
C ASN A 384 -6.05 22.96 -10.52
N GLN A 385 -7.28 22.53 -10.28
CA GLN A 385 -7.85 22.37 -8.95
C GLN A 385 -7.40 21.08 -8.25
N THR A 386 -6.91 20.08 -9.00
CA THR A 386 -6.51 18.82 -8.39
C THR A 386 -5.04 18.83 -7.96
N LYS A 387 -4.79 18.49 -6.69
CA LYS A 387 -3.45 18.30 -6.15
C LYS A 387 -2.96 16.85 -6.29
N LEU A 388 -3.88 15.91 -6.46
CA LEU A 388 -3.60 14.48 -6.47
C LEU A 388 -3.13 14.04 -7.86
N GLU A 389 -1.92 13.50 -7.92
CA GLU A 389 -1.23 13.10 -9.16
C GLU A 389 -2.05 12.10 -10.00
N HIS A 390 -2.65 11.10 -9.36
CA HIS A 390 -3.46 10.10 -10.06
C HIS A 390 -4.72 10.68 -10.71
N ARG A 391 -5.34 11.72 -10.13
CA ARG A 391 -6.44 12.46 -10.77
C ARG A 391 -5.95 13.23 -12.00
N LYS A 392 -4.75 13.79 -11.95
CA LYS A 392 -4.11 14.43 -13.09
C LYS A 392 -3.89 13.46 -14.24
N PHE A 393 -3.45 12.21 -13.94
CA PHE A 393 -3.34 11.15 -14.94
C PHE A 393 -4.69 10.76 -15.55
N ALA A 394 -5.75 10.67 -14.74
CA ALA A 394 -7.09 10.39 -15.24
C ALA A 394 -7.59 11.48 -16.19
N LEU A 395 -7.38 12.76 -15.83
CA LEU A 395 -7.73 13.90 -16.67
C LEU A 395 -6.91 13.95 -17.97
N LEU A 396 -5.61 13.63 -17.91
CA LEU A 396 -4.77 13.48 -19.09
C LEU A 396 -5.32 12.40 -20.05
N ALA A 397 -5.72 11.24 -19.52
CA ALA A 397 -6.32 10.19 -20.32
C ALA A 397 -7.64 10.65 -20.99
N VAL A 398 -8.49 11.38 -20.27
CA VAL A 398 -9.71 11.96 -20.82
C VAL A 398 -9.38 12.97 -21.94
N ALA A 399 -8.42 13.89 -21.70
CA ALA A 399 -7.99 14.88 -22.70
C ALA A 399 -7.50 14.22 -24.01
N LEU A 400 -6.69 13.15 -23.87
CA LEU A 400 -6.24 12.36 -25.01
C LEU A 400 -7.41 11.69 -25.75
N HIS A 401 -8.40 11.20 -25.00
CA HIS A 401 -9.54 10.50 -25.58
C HIS A 401 -10.45 11.45 -26.40
N ILE A 402 -10.78 12.63 -25.84
CA ILE A 402 -11.63 13.61 -26.53
C ILE A 402 -10.89 14.47 -27.55
N GLY A 403 -9.57 14.29 -27.70
CA GLY A 403 -8.77 14.98 -28.71
C GLY A 403 -8.32 16.39 -28.33
N CYS A 404 -8.34 16.77 -27.05
CA CYS A 404 -7.77 18.03 -26.57
C CYS A 404 -6.23 17.94 -26.50
N LEU A 405 -5.57 17.83 -27.65
CA LEU A 405 -4.16 17.47 -27.77
C LEU A 405 -3.20 18.51 -27.18
N ASP A 406 -3.54 19.79 -27.27
CA ASP A 406 -2.70 20.88 -26.74
C ASP A 406 -2.64 20.83 -25.22
N LEU A 407 -3.80 20.66 -24.54
CA LEU A 407 -3.86 20.49 -23.10
C LEU A 407 -3.16 19.20 -22.67
N ALA A 408 -3.39 18.10 -23.38
CA ALA A 408 -2.74 16.83 -23.08
C ALA A 408 -1.21 16.92 -23.16
N ARG A 409 -0.67 17.66 -24.15
CA ARG A 409 0.77 17.90 -24.26
C ARG A 409 1.32 18.68 -23.08
N THR A 410 0.68 19.79 -22.74
CA THR A 410 1.08 20.64 -21.60
C THR A 410 1.10 19.84 -20.28
N TRP A 411 0.03 19.08 -20.04
CA TRP A 411 -0.07 18.26 -18.82
C TRP A 411 0.92 17.09 -18.79
N LEU A 412 1.20 16.50 -19.96
CA LEU A 412 2.21 15.45 -20.09
C LEU A 412 3.59 15.97 -19.68
N ASP A 413 3.97 17.15 -20.16
CA ASP A 413 5.26 17.77 -19.85
C ASP A 413 5.35 18.12 -18.35
N GLU A 414 4.27 18.69 -17.76
CA GLU A 414 4.20 18.97 -16.32
C GLU A 414 4.35 17.68 -15.48
N LEU A 415 3.61 16.62 -15.83
CA LEU A 415 3.66 15.35 -15.09
C LEU A 415 5.01 14.65 -15.23
N LYS A 416 5.70 14.78 -16.36
CA LYS A 416 7.08 14.30 -16.53
C LYS A 416 8.04 15.01 -15.59
N LEU A 417 7.92 16.33 -15.46
CA LEU A 417 8.74 17.12 -14.54
C LEU A 417 8.50 16.73 -13.07
N LEU A 418 7.24 16.58 -12.67
CA LEU A 418 6.87 16.18 -11.30
C LEU A 418 7.39 14.79 -10.92
N ASN A 419 7.51 13.88 -11.89
CA ASN A 419 7.95 12.51 -11.65
C ASN A 419 9.46 12.27 -11.80
N SER A 420 10.22 13.23 -12.30
CA SER A 420 11.66 13.08 -12.55
C SER A 420 12.50 12.83 -11.30
N SER A 421 12.00 13.17 -10.11
CA SER A 421 12.71 13.06 -8.82
C SER A 421 12.40 11.81 -8.00
N LYS A 422 11.40 11.03 -8.37
CA LYS A 422 10.95 9.85 -7.60
C LYS A 422 11.55 8.55 -8.14
N LYS A 423 12.00 7.67 -7.25
CA LYS A 423 12.67 6.39 -7.60
C LYS A 423 11.91 5.13 -7.14
N ASP A 424 10.59 5.16 -7.13
CA ASP A 424 9.79 4.01 -6.72
C ASP A 424 9.03 3.35 -7.90
N ILE A 425 8.33 2.25 -7.63
CA ILE A 425 7.53 1.56 -8.65
C ILE A 425 6.39 2.45 -9.16
N ALA A 426 5.83 3.32 -8.31
CA ALA A 426 4.78 4.24 -8.73
C ALA A 426 5.30 5.22 -9.77
N MET A 427 6.54 5.72 -9.62
CA MET A 427 7.21 6.53 -10.62
C MET A 427 7.44 5.76 -11.93
N THR A 428 7.91 4.50 -11.85
CA THR A 428 8.13 3.68 -13.04
C THR A 428 6.82 3.49 -13.81
N ILE A 429 5.73 3.20 -13.10
CA ILE A 429 4.39 3.13 -13.68
C ILE A 429 4.01 4.47 -14.32
N SER A 430 4.20 5.57 -13.61
CA SER A 430 3.93 6.92 -14.11
C SER A 430 4.71 7.23 -15.39
N CYS A 431 6.02 6.94 -15.41
CA CYS A 431 6.84 7.14 -16.59
C CYS A 431 6.35 6.33 -17.81
N ILE A 432 5.95 5.08 -17.60
CA ILE A 432 5.42 4.24 -18.70
C ILE A 432 4.08 4.78 -19.18
N VAL A 433 3.18 5.21 -18.28
CA VAL A 433 1.92 5.87 -18.66
C VAL A 433 2.20 7.11 -19.49
N LEU A 434 3.13 7.96 -19.05
CA LEU A 434 3.50 9.19 -19.75
C LEU A 434 4.10 8.91 -21.12
N ASN A 435 5.00 7.93 -21.25
CA ASN A 435 5.57 7.53 -22.54
C ASN A 435 4.50 6.98 -23.49
N LYS A 436 3.57 6.18 -22.96
CA LYS A 436 2.43 5.67 -23.75
C LYS A 436 1.50 6.80 -24.17
N ALA A 437 1.19 7.75 -23.28
CA ALA A 437 0.41 8.92 -23.59
C ALA A 437 1.07 9.79 -24.66
N GLU A 438 2.39 9.95 -24.62
CA GLU A 438 3.17 10.67 -25.63
C GLU A 438 3.09 9.98 -27.01
N ALA A 439 3.24 8.64 -27.05
CA ALA A 439 3.09 7.87 -28.28
C ALA A 439 1.68 8.06 -28.90
N ILE A 440 0.63 7.99 -28.05
CA ILE A 440 -0.76 8.22 -28.52
C ILE A 440 -0.94 9.68 -29.00
N LEU A 441 -0.37 10.63 -28.28
CA LEU A 441 -0.43 12.05 -28.67
C LEU A 441 0.22 12.26 -30.04
N SER A 442 1.39 11.66 -30.29
CA SER A 442 2.09 11.76 -31.58
C SER A 442 1.31 11.14 -32.73
N VAL A 443 0.69 9.98 -32.51
CA VAL A 443 -0.15 9.32 -33.52
C VAL A 443 -1.39 10.16 -33.83
N LYS A 444 -2.08 10.67 -32.81
CA LYS A 444 -3.27 11.54 -32.99
C LYS A 444 -2.91 12.85 -33.67
N ALA A 445 -1.80 13.48 -33.31
CA ALA A 445 -1.34 14.71 -33.94
C ALA A 445 -1.05 14.50 -35.45
N LYS A 446 -0.38 13.40 -35.82
CA LYS A 446 -0.15 13.03 -37.22
C LYS A 446 -1.45 12.81 -37.98
N ALA A 447 -2.40 12.05 -37.38
CA ALA A 447 -3.70 11.79 -37.98
C ALA A 447 -4.51 13.10 -38.19
N MET A 448 -4.45 14.04 -37.24
CA MET A 448 -5.07 15.36 -37.38
C MET A 448 -4.41 16.18 -38.49
N GLN A 449 -3.09 16.19 -38.58
CA GLN A 449 -2.37 16.88 -39.64
C GLN A 449 -2.75 16.34 -41.02
N GLN A 450 -2.73 15.03 -41.19
CA GLN A 450 -3.13 14.39 -42.45
C GLN A 450 -4.60 14.65 -42.79
N ALA A 451 -5.50 14.64 -41.80
CA ALA A 451 -6.90 14.99 -41.99
C ALA A 451 -7.05 16.44 -42.46
N THR A 452 -6.27 17.38 -41.90
CA THR A 452 -6.29 18.79 -42.28
C THR A 452 -5.74 18.98 -43.72
N GLU A 453 -4.65 18.31 -44.03
CA GLU A 453 -4.08 18.34 -45.39
C GLU A 453 -5.07 17.78 -46.45
N LYS A 454 -5.75 16.68 -46.14
CA LYS A 454 -6.78 16.12 -47.05
C LYS A 454 -8.03 16.99 -47.14
N ALA A 455 -8.43 17.62 -46.05
CA ALA A 455 -9.55 18.57 -46.06
C ALA A 455 -9.23 19.81 -46.89
N SER A 456 -8.01 20.32 -46.82
CA SER A 456 -7.55 21.44 -47.65
C SER A 456 -7.52 21.12 -49.15
N LEU A 457 -7.40 19.83 -49.49
CA LEU A 457 -7.47 19.32 -50.84
C LEU A 457 -8.89 18.95 -51.33
N GLY A 458 -9.93 19.35 -50.57
CA GLY A 458 -11.33 19.05 -50.89
C GLY A 458 -11.80 17.62 -50.63
N ARG A 459 -11.00 16.81 -49.92
CA ARG A 459 -11.31 15.39 -49.62
C ARG A 459 -11.77 15.21 -48.17
N VAL A 460 -12.84 15.87 -47.80
CA VAL A 460 -13.34 15.89 -46.41
C VAL A 460 -13.71 14.49 -45.86
N ILE A 461 -14.30 13.63 -46.74
CA ILE A 461 -14.70 12.27 -46.33
C ILE A 461 -13.50 11.41 -46.01
N ASP A 462 -12.45 11.47 -46.82
CA ASP A 462 -11.19 10.70 -46.60
C ASP A 462 -10.47 11.21 -45.34
N ALA A 463 -10.50 12.52 -45.07
CA ALA A 463 -9.93 13.12 -43.88
C ALA A 463 -10.60 12.61 -42.61
N LEU A 464 -11.93 12.51 -42.62
CA LEU A 464 -12.71 11.97 -41.48
C LEU A 464 -12.46 10.48 -41.28
N ALA A 465 -12.31 9.69 -42.37
CA ALA A 465 -12.01 8.28 -42.29
C ALA A 465 -10.62 7.99 -41.69
N ILE A 466 -9.60 8.80 -42.02
CA ILE A 466 -8.27 8.72 -41.38
C ILE A 466 -8.36 9.04 -39.91
N LYS A 467 -9.05 10.12 -39.55
CA LYS A 467 -9.24 10.54 -38.17
C LYS A 467 -9.92 9.48 -37.31
N ALA A 468 -10.85 8.71 -37.89
CA ALA A 468 -11.54 7.62 -37.22
C ALA A 468 -10.69 6.34 -37.09
N LYS A 469 -9.84 6.03 -38.09
CA LYS A 469 -9.01 4.80 -38.10
C LYS A 469 -7.77 4.86 -37.23
N GLU A 470 -7.15 6.04 -37.11
CA GLU A 470 -5.86 6.21 -36.43
C GLU A 470 -5.99 6.81 -35.02
N ALA A 471 -7.20 6.97 -34.51
CA ALA A 471 -7.45 7.29 -33.11
C ALA A 471 -7.59 6.02 -32.30
N PRO A 472 -6.50 5.43 -31.78
CA PRO A 472 -6.63 4.25 -30.91
C PRO A 472 -7.40 4.69 -29.67
N TYR A 473 -8.39 3.88 -29.30
CA TYR A 473 -9.05 4.03 -28.02
C TYR A 473 -8.06 3.67 -26.91
N PHE A 474 -8.05 4.45 -25.86
CA PHE A 474 -7.43 4.08 -24.59
C PHE A 474 -8.10 2.85 -24.02
#